data_2539c73749989002802f975f46d613c2
#
_entry.id   2539c73749989002802f975f46d613c2
#
_cell.length_a   1.000
_cell.length_b   1.000
_cell.length_c   1.000
_cell.angle_alpha   90.00
_cell.angle_beta   90.00
_cell.angle_gamma   90.00
#
_symmetry.space_group_name_H-M   'P 1'
#
loop_
_entity.id
_entity.type
_entity.pdbx_description
1 polymer ?
#
loop_
_entity_poly.entity_id
_entity_poly.type
_entity_poly.pdbx_seq_one_letter_code
_entity_poly.pdbx_strand_id
1 'polypeptide(L)'
;MKKTNITSKKLSRIPLVGKYIQLLTVAILASVSLVSQATTVIHAGQLIDVVEGKVLNEQSIIIDNGRITAVESGFVERASATVIDLKDATVMPGFMDMHVHLDGELNPPTSYSANFYMNSADVALQSTVYAKRTLEAGFTTVRDLGSGDIEASFALRNAINRGYVVGPRIYAAGKAIATTGGHGDPTNGIREDLRGDPGPKDGVMNGSEEAYKAVRQRYKDGSDVVKLTVTGGVLSLAKSGDNPQFTENELEAVMAAAKDYNYVVAVHAHGAEGMKRAIRAGVDSVEHGTYMDEEAMKLMKRKGTWYVPTISAGEWVAELATQEGKLPAVVRPKAAAIGPQISATFGRAYRYGVKIAFGTDAGVSPHGANGKEFTFMVAAGMPPMAAIQSATVNAAELLRVSDELGRIAAGYHADIVAVRGDPLADISVLESVDFVMKGGEVFKQR
;
A
#
# COMPACT_ATOMS: atom_id res chain seq x y z
N MET A 1 79.38 -1.44 -16.32
CA MET A 1 79.95 -2.78 -16.12
C MET A 1 79.91 -3.19 -14.68
N LYS A 2 79.07 -4.16 -14.35
CA LYS A 2 79.30 -5.23 -13.34
C LYS A 2 78.00 -6.06 -13.28
N LYS A 3 78.13 -7.27 -13.86
CA LYS A 3 77.12 -8.34 -13.73
C LYS A 3 77.21 -8.93 -12.32
N THR A 4 76.11 -9.18 -11.69
CA THR A 4 76.04 -10.02 -10.47
C THR A 4 75.01 -11.13 -10.71
N ASN A 5 75.53 -12.35 -10.80
CA ASN A 5 74.79 -13.62 -10.83
C ASN A 5 74.12 -13.86 -9.51
N ILE A 6 72.88 -14.29 -9.51
CA ILE A 6 72.19 -14.89 -8.34
C ILE A 6 71.76 -16.30 -8.75
N THR A 7 72.35 -17.24 -8.04
CA THR A 7 72.18 -18.69 -8.15
C THR A 7 70.81 -19.17 -7.65
N SER A 8 70.26 -20.16 -8.37
CA SER A 8 69.10 -20.95 -8.02
C SER A 8 69.26 -21.72 -6.71
N LYS A 9 68.32 -21.57 -5.75
CA LYS A 9 68.20 -22.50 -4.65
C LYS A 9 66.92 -23.33 -4.85
N LYS A 10 67.10 -24.65 -4.80
CA LYS A 10 66.08 -25.71 -4.85
C LYS A 10 65.08 -25.56 -3.70
N LEU A 11 63.79 -25.57 -4.04
CA LEU A 11 62.70 -25.77 -3.05
C LEU A 11 62.57 -27.24 -2.72
N SER A 12 62.75 -27.54 -1.45
CA SER A 12 62.51 -28.84 -0.85
C SER A 12 61.03 -29.03 -0.56
N ARG A 13 60.59 -30.25 -0.68
CA ARG A 13 59.25 -30.83 -0.51
C ARG A 13 58.56 -30.43 0.81
N ILE A 14 57.28 -30.01 0.71
CA ILE A 14 56.32 -30.00 1.82
C ILE A 14 55.32 -31.15 1.56
N PRO A 15 55.17 -32.09 2.51
CA PRO A 15 54.25 -33.21 2.34
C PRO A 15 52.88 -32.94 3.03
N LEU A 16 51.84 -33.51 2.45
CA LEU A 16 50.61 -34.03 3.06
C LEU A 16 49.84 -33.13 4.05
N VAL A 17 49.27 -32.01 3.62
CA VAL A 17 48.15 -31.38 4.37
C VAL A 17 46.88 -31.25 3.50
N GLY A 18 47.00 -31.58 2.19
CA GLY A 18 45.90 -31.36 1.22
C GLY A 18 44.70 -32.31 1.29
N LYS A 19 44.81 -33.46 1.98
CA LYS A 19 43.72 -34.46 1.98
C LYS A 19 42.70 -34.31 3.11
N TYR A 20 43.01 -33.59 4.17
CA TYR A 20 42.05 -33.41 5.29
C TYR A 20 41.19 -32.15 5.13
N ILE A 21 41.58 -31.19 4.34
CA ILE A 21 40.78 -29.98 4.10
C ILE A 21 39.62 -30.24 3.14
N GLN A 22 39.76 -31.13 2.16
CA GLN A 22 38.66 -31.51 1.25
C GLN A 22 37.58 -32.38 1.91
N LEU A 23 37.88 -33.11 2.94
CA LEU A 23 36.90 -33.93 3.70
C LEU A 23 36.10 -33.13 4.72
N LEU A 24 36.67 -32.00 5.25
CA LEU A 24 35.92 -31.06 6.12
C LEU A 24 34.97 -30.17 5.35
N THR A 25 35.31 -29.81 4.10
CA THR A 25 34.46 -28.93 3.28
C THR A 25 33.20 -29.65 2.77
N VAL A 26 33.24 -30.96 2.55
CA VAL A 26 32.08 -31.78 2.15
C VAL A 26 31.14 -32.07 3.32
N ALA A 27 31.65 -32.13 4.55
CA ALA A 27 30.83 -32.38 5.74
C ALA A 27 30.06 -31.12 6.22
N ILE A 28 30.51 -29.92 5.90
CA ILE A 28 29.83 -28.67 6.30
C ILE A 28 28.71 -28.30 5.31
N LEU A 29 28.75 -28.79 4.08
CA LEU A 29 27.70 -28.55 3.06
C LEU A 29 26.47 -29.47 3.21
N ALA A 30 26.52 -30.47 4.09
CA ALA A 30 25.44 -31.43 4.26
C ALA A 30 24.50 -31.18 5.45
N SER A 31 24.64 -30.03 6.16
CA SER A 31 23.81 -29.71 7.34
C SER A 31 23.18 -28.33 7.28
N VAL A 32 22.85 -27.83 6.07
CA VAL A 32 21.71 -26.89 5.98
C VAL A 32 20.47 -27.75 6.08
N SER A 33 20.07 -28.08 7.31
CA SER A 33 18.72 -28.55 7.58
C SER A 33 17.80 -27.43 7.08
N LEU A 34 17.20 -27.63 5.92
CA LEU A 34 15.96 -26.95 5.56
C LEU A 34 15.02 -27.29 6.71
N VAL A 35 14.84 -26.37 7.65
CA VAL A 35 13.73 -26.43 8.58
C VAL A 35 12.51 -26.23 7.67
N SER A 36 12.00 -27.35 7.15
CA SER A 36 10.69 -27.38 6.52
C SER A 36 9.73 -26.92 7.61
N GLN A 37 9.13 -25.75 7.46
CA GLN A 37 8.00 -25.39 8.31
C GLN A 37 6.97 -26.49 8.16
N ALA A 38 6.41 -26.94 9.30
CA ALA A 38 5.34 -27.94 9.28
C ALA A 38 4.20 -27.42 8.40
N THR A 39 3.63 -28.30 7.57
CA THR A 39 2.42 -28.00 6.79
C THR A 39 1.35 -27.44 7.72
N THR A 40 0.71 -26.35 7.32
CA THR A 40 -0.45 -25.80 8.03
C THR A 40 -1.71 -26.08 7.22
N VAL A 41 -2.79 -26.52 7.88
CA VAL A 41 -4.10 -26.74 7.28
C VAL A 41 -5.10 -25.82 7.99
N ILE A 42 -5.77 -24.95 7.24
CA ILE A 42 -6.89 -24.16 7.77
C ILE A 42 -8.18 -24.84 7.37
N HIS A 43 -9.02 -25.17 8.35
CA HIS A 43 -10.39 -25.65 8.12
C HIS A 43 -11.34 -24.46 8.13
N ALA A 44 -11.80 -24.02 6.96
CA ALA A 44 -12.71 -22.90 6.77
C ALA A 44 -14.16 -23.40 6.70
N GLY A 45 -15.05 -22.91 7.56
CA GLY A 45 -16.49 -23.23 7.48
C GLY A 45 -17.10 -22.66 6.20
N GLN A 46 -16.76 -21.41 5.90
CA GLN A 46 -17.05 -20.74 4.63
C GLN A 46 -15.78 -20.12 4.06
N LEU A 47 -15.63 -20.16 2.74
CA LEU A 47 -14.57 -19.51 1.98
C LEU A 47 -15.20 -18.65 0.90
N ILE A 48 -14.92 -17.34 0.91
CA ILE A 48 -15.32 -16.45 -0.20
C ILE A 48 -14.32 -16.60 -1.35
N ASP A 49 -14.80 -17.19 -2.45
CA ASP A 49 -14.11 -17.18 -3.73
C ASP A 49 -14.37 -15.84 -4.42
N VAL A 50 -13.42 -14.92 -4.24
CA VAL A 50 -13.51 -13.54 -4.77
C VAL A 50 -13.40 -13.48 -6.30
N VAL A 51 -12.90 -14.53 -6.96
CA VAL A 51 -12.78 -14.59 -8.42
C VAL A 51 -14.14 -14.93 -9.04
N GLU A 52 -14.76 -16.00 -8.53
CA GLU A 52 -16.06 -16.47 -9.02
C GLU A 52 -17.25 -15.74 -8.37
N GLY A 53 -16.99 -14.94 -7.32
CA GLY A 53 -18.02 -14.20 -6.60
C GLY A 53 -19.01 -15.11 -5.86
N LYS A 54 -18.53 -16.23 -5.27
CA LYS A 54 -19.37 -17.24 -4.60
C LYS A 54 -18.80 -17.65 -3.25
N VAL A 55 -19.63 -18.27 -2.42
CA VAL A 55 -19.25 -18.89 -1.15
C VAL A 55 -19.08 -20.38 -1.33
N LEU A 56 -17.94 -20.92 -0.89
CA LEU A 56 -17.65 -22.33 -0.82
C LEU A 56 -17.76 -22.78 0.64
N ASN A 57 -18.50 -23.85 0.92
CA ASN A 57 -18.62 -24.39 2.27
C ASN A 57 -17.59 -25.47 2.51
N GLU A 58 -17.15 -25.59 3.75
CA GLU A 58 -16.27 -26.67 4.25
C GLU A 58 -15.05 -26.85 3.33
N GLN A 59 -14.11 -25.92 3.41
CA GLN A 59 -12.87 -25.98 2.64
C GLN A 59 -11.66 -26.16 3.55
N SER A 60 -10.66 -26.88 3.06
CA SER A 60 -9.33 -26.96 3.67
C SER A 60 -8.31 -26.22 2.81
N ILE A 61 -7.61 -25.26 3.42
CA ILE A 61 -6.54 -24.51 2.77
C ILE A 61 -5.21 -25.06 3.28
N ILE A 62 -4.40 -25.63 2.39
CA ILE A 62 -3.13 -26.28 2.72
C ILE A 62 -2.00 -25.31 2.40
N ILE A 63 -1.12 -25.11 3.38
CA ILE A 63 -0.08 -24.07 3.34
C ILE A 63 1.28 -24.72 3.68
N ASP A 64 2.26 -24.48 2.81
CA ASP A 64 3.66 -24.87 3.01
C ASP A 64 4.58 -23.70 2.69
N ASN A 65 5.53 -23.41 3.56
CA ASN A 65 6.52 -22.35 3.38
C ASN A 65 5.93 -20.99 3.01
N GLY A 66 4.80 -20.62 3.66
CA GLY A 66 4.14 -19.35 3.48
C GLY A 66 3.31 -19.19 2.20
N ARG A 67 3.17 -20.29 1.42
CA ARG A 67 2.34 -20.32 0.20
C ARG A 67 1.24 -21.36 0.30
N ILE A 68 0.11 -21.06 -0.30
CA ILE A 68 -1.00 -22.01 -0.45
C ILE A 68 -0.58 -23.03 -1.50
N THR A 69 -0.65 -24.32 -1.15
CA THR A 69 -0.32 -25.44 -2.06
C THR A 69 -1.56 -26.11 -2.64
N ALA A 70 -2.68 -26.09 -1.88
CA ALA A 70 -3.97 -26.58 -2.35
C ALA A 70 -5.14 -25.94 -1.60
N VAL A 71 -6.32 -25.95 -2.23
CA VAL A 71 -7.62 -25.73 -1.60
C VAL A 71 -8.48 -26.95 -1.93
N GLU A 72 -8.94 -27.67 -0.89
CA GLU A 72 -9.65 -28.94 -1.04
C GLU A 72 -11.02 -28.86 -0.35
N SER A 73 -12.02 -29.51 -0.93
CA SER A 73 -13.36 -29.61 -0.33
C SER A 73 -13.38 -30.57 0.85
N GLY A 74 -14.11 -30.20 1.89
CA GLY A 74 -14.18 -30.92 3.17
C GLY A 74 -13.02 -30.60 4.10
N PHE A 75 -13.10 -31.11 5.33
CA PHE A 75 -12.05 -30.93 6.35
C PHE A 75 -11.05 -32.07 6.27
N VAL A 76 -9.96 -31.87 5.52
CA VAL A 76 -8.94 -32.89 5.28
C VAL A 76 -7.89 -32.89 6.40
N GLU A 77 -7.44 -34.06 6.75
CA GLU A 77 -6.32 -34.26 7.68
C GLU A 77 -5.02 -34.48 6.90
N ARG A 78 -3.93 -33.93 7.41
CA ARG A 78 -2.56 -34.16 6.91
C ARG A 78 -1.68 -34.61 8.07
N ALA A 79 -0.93 -35.68 7.87
CA ALA A 79 -0.01 -36.16 8.88
C ALA A 79 1.00 -35.07 9.28
N SER A 80 1.16 -34.85 10.58
CA SER A 80 2.09 -33.89 11.16
C SER A 80 1.80 -32.41 10.82
N ALA A 81 0.63 -32.09 10.27
CA ALA A 81 0.25 -30.73 10.01
C ALA A 81 -0.26 -30.00 11.28
N THR A 82 0.01 -28.70 11.35
CA THR A 82 -0.68 -27.83 12.29
C THR A 82 -2.07 -27.49 11.74
N VAL A 83 -3.13 -27.79 12.47
CA VAL A 83 -4.50 -27.47 12.08
C VAL A 83 -4.95 -26.18 12.75
N ILE A 84 -5.44 -25.23 11.94
CA ILE A 84 -6.10 -24.00 12.39
C ILE A 84 -7.60 -24.19 12.13
N ASP A 85 -8.39 -24.23 13.21
CA ASP A 85 -9.83 -24.42 13.13
C ASP A 85 -10.56 -23.09 12.99
N LEU A 86 -11.15 -22.86 11.81
CA LEU A 86 -12.00 -21.72 11.44
C LEU A 86 -13.34 -22.21 10.88
N LYS A 87 -13.87 -23.33 11.38
CA LYS A 87 -15.11 -23.94 10.90
C LYS A 87 -16.35 -23.09 11.18
N ASP A 88 -16.29 -22.22 12.17
CA ASP A 88 -17.36 -21.27 12.54
C ASP A 88 -17.11 -19.85 11.97
N ALA A 89 -16.20 -19.72 10.99
CA ALA A 89 -15.82 -18.44 10.42
C ALA A 89 -15.94 -18.42 8.88
N THR A 90 -16.05 -17.20 8.35
CA THR A 90 -15.96 -16.89 6.92
C THR A 90 -14.53 -16.43 6.61
N VAL A 91 -13.86 -17.20 5.77
CA VAL A 91 -12.45 -16.99 5.38
C VAL A 91 -12.38 -16.26 4.04
N MET A 92 -11.45 -15.33 3.91
CA MET A 92 -11.22 -14.49 2.73
C MET A 92 -9.72 -14.31 2.49
N PRO A 93 -9.29 -13.88 1.27
CA PRO A 93 -7.93 -13.40 1.07
C PRO A 93 -7.63 -12.22 1.99
N GLY A 94 -6.37 -12.09 2.41
CA GLY A 94 -5.90 -10.90 3.11
C GLY A 94 -6.22 -9.63 2.33
N PHE A 95 -6.75 -8.61 3.00
CA PHE A 95 -7.16 -7.36 2.37
C PHE A 95 -5.96 -6.52 1.94
N MET A 96 -6.17 -5.72 0.91
CA MET A 96 -5.20 -4.81 0.32
C MET A 96 -5.77 -3.39 0.35
N ASP A 97 -5.04 -2.45 0.96
CA ASP A 97 -5.40 -1.03 1.00
C ASP A 97 -4.49 -0.23 0.06
N MET A 98 -5.07 0.32 -1.01
CA MET A 98 -4.33 1.00 -2.07
C MET A 98 -4.01 2.46 -1.76
N HIS A 99 -4.34 2.95 -0.56
CA HIS A 99 -4.02 4.30 -0.15
C HIS A 99 -3.87 4.42 1.36
N VAL A 100 -2.64 4.42 1.84
CA VAL A 100 -2.31 4.69 3.24
C VAL A 100 -1.11 5.65 3.35
N HIS A 101 -0.89 6.20 4.55
CA HIS A 101 0.26 7.00 4.97
C HIS A 101 0.75 6.50 6.32
N LEU A 102 1.66 5.52 6.33
CA LEU A 102 2.09 4.84 7.55
C LEU A 102 3.07 5.67 8.43
N ASP A 103 3.56 6.79 7.92
CA ASP A 103 4.48 7.67 8.63
C ASP A 103 3.80 8.61 9.65
N GLY A 104 2.47 8.69 9.64
CA GLY A 104 1.74 9.58 10.53
C GLY A 104 0.26 9.21 10.69
N GLU A 105 -0.39 9.95 11.58
CA GLU A 105 -1.83 9.93 11.80
C GLU A 105 -2.29 11.34 12.12
N LEU A 106 -3.34 11.82 11.43
CA LEU A 106 -3.87 13.16 11.69
C LEU A 106 -4.47 13.24 13.08
N ASN A 107 -3.71 13.84 13.99
CA ASN A 107 -4.11 14.06 15.38
C ASN A 107 -4.00 15.55 15.72
N PRO A 108 -5.00 16.36 15.40
CA PRO A 108 -4.99 17.77 15.76
C PRO A 108 -4.97 17.95 17.29
N PRO A 109 -4.21 18.91 17.84
CA PRO A 109 -3.48 19.97 17.14
C PRO A 109 -2.00 19.65 16.81
N THR A 110 -1.50 18.44 17.12
CA THR A 110 -0.07 18.15 17.08
C THR A 110 0.49 17.86 15.68
N SER A 111 -0.33 17.34 14.74
CA SER A 111 0.13 16.89 13.42
C SER A 111 0.83 18.00 12.61
N TYR A 112 0.33 19.24 12.67
CA TYR A 112 0.92 20.38 11.95
C TYR A 112 2.25 20.88 12.53
N SER A 113 2.61 20.45 13.74
CA SER A 113 3.86 20.85 14.42
C SER A 113 4.87 19.72 14.52
N ALA A 114 4.51 18.49 14.20
CA ALA A 114 5.37 17.32 14.37
C ALA A 114 6.72 17.46 13.66
N ASN A 115 6.75 18.04 12.47
CA ASN A 115 7.98 18.27 11.70
C ASN A 115 9.01 19.20 12.39
N PHE A 116 8.62 19.90 13.44
CA PHE A 116 9.54 20.78 14.18
C PHE A 116 10.29 20.07 15.32
N TYR A 117 9.86 18.86 15.72
CA TYR A 117 10.45 18.17 16.87
C TYR A 117 10.65 16.65 16.68
N MET A 118 10.11 16.04 15.61
CA MET A 118 10.32 14.63 15.30
C MET A 118 11.46 14.47 14.29
N ASN A 119 12.35 13.52 14.56
CA ASN A 119 13.37 13.09 13.60
C ASN A 119 12.92 11.82 12.87
N SER A 120 13.59 11.45 11.79
CA SER A 120 13.30 10.23 11.02
C SER A 120 13.22 8.96 11.89
N ALA A 121 14.05 8.87 12.92
CA ALA A 121 14.02 7.74 13.85
C ALA A 121 12.71 7.71 14.69
N ASP A 122 12.23 8.87 15.15
CA ASP A 122 10.98 8.98 15.90
C ASP A 122 9.80 8.58 15.02
N VAL A 123 9.76 9.09 13.78
CA VAL A 123 8.75 8.76 12.78
C VAL A 123 8.77 7.26 12.46
N ALA A 124 9.96 6.67 12.22
CA ALA A 124 10.09 5.25 11.90
C ALA A 124 9.59 4.34 13.03
N LEU A 125 9.91 4.69 14.31
CA LEU A 125 9.43 3.93 15.46
C LEU A 125 7.90 4.06 15.64
N GLN A 126 7.35 5.26 15.47
CA GLN A 126 5.91 5.49 15.52
C GLN A 126 5.16 4.72 14.41
N SER A 127 5.72 4.70 13.21
CA SER A 127 5.17 3.99 12.05
C SER A 127 5.02 2.47 12.29
N THR A 128 5.84 1.87 13.16
CA THR A 128 5.71 0.45 13.53
C THR A 128 4.38 0.15 14.22
N VAL A 129 3.87 1.10 15.02
CA VAL A 129 2.58 0.97 15.71
C VAL A 129 1.45 1.01 14.69
N TYR A 130 1.52 1.93 13.73
CA TYR A 130 0.52 2.08 12.67
C TYR A 130 0.50 0.88 11.73
N ALA A 131 1.68 0.40 11.31
CA ALA A 131 1.81 -0.81 10.49
C ALA A 131 1.19 -2.04 11.16
N LYS A 132 1.46 -2.23 12.46
CA LYS A 132 0.87 -3.33 13.23
C LYS A 132 -0.65 -3.23 13.29
N ARG A 133 -1.21 -2.05 13.63
CA ARG A 133 -2.67 -1.83 13.67
C ARG A 133 -3.32 -2.12 12.32
N THR A 134 -2.71 -1.69 11.22
CA THR A 134 -3.20 -1.92 9.87
C THR A 134 -3.20 -3.41 9.52
N LEU A 135 -2.13 -4.15 9.85
CA LEU A 135 -2.09 -5.60 9.66
C LEU A 135 -3.16 -6.32 10.50
N GLU A 136 -3.29 -5.98 11.80
CA GLU A 136 -4.26 -6.59 12.72
C GLU A 136 -5.72 -6.24 12.35
N ALA A 137 -5.94 -5.20 11.54
CA ALA A 137 -7.23 -4.90 10.92
C ALA A 137 -7.54 -5.75 9.68
N GLY A 138 -6.63 -6.66 9.27
CA GLY A 138 -6.82 -7.57 8.15
C GLY A 138 -6.14 -7.13 6.84
N PHE A 139 -5.46 -6.00 6.82
CA PHE A 139 -4.79 -5.48 5.63
C PHE A 139 -3.36 -6.02 5.57
N THR A 140 -3.17 -7.12 4.83
CA THR A 140 -1.88 -7.81 4.71
C THR A 140 -0.94 -7.16 3.71
N THR A 141 -1.48 -6.34 2.80
CA THR A 141 -0.72 -5.57 1.81
C THR A 141 -1.26 -4.15 1.73
N VAL A 142 -0.38 -3.17 1.62
CA VAL A 142 -0.76 -1.76 1.48
C VAL A 142 0.09 -1.05 0.43
N ARG A 143 -0.50 -0.03 -0.20
CA ARG A 143 0.21 0.95 -1.02
C ARG A 143 0.31 2.26 -0.23
N ASP A 144 1.52 2.59 0.22
CA ASP A 144 1.83 3.82 0.94
C ASP A 144 2.11 4.93 -0.07
N LEU A 145 1.20 5.91 -0.16
CA LEU A 145 1.16 6.91 -1.23
C LEU A 145 1.76 8.27 -0.85
N GLY A 146 2.72 8.26 -0.02
CA GLY A 146 3.51 9.45 0.25
C GLY A 146 3.86 9.58 1.71
N SER A 147 5.09 9.98 1.93
CA SER A 147 5.65 10.17 3.25
C SER A 147 6.24 11.57 3.36
N GLY A 148 5.98 12.22 4.48
CA GLY A 148 6.70 13.42 4.89
C GLY A 148 8.17 13.10 5.15
N ASP A 149 8.45 11.89 5.62
CA ASP A 149 9.79 11.36 5.90
C ASP A 149 10.06 10.09 5.09
N ILE A 150 10.76 10.26 3.95
CA ILE A 150 11.06 9.16 3.02
C ILE A 150 11.98 8.10 3.65
N GLU A 151 12.88 8.50 4.55
CA GLU A 151 13.81 7.58 5.20
C GLU A 151 13.04 6.66 6.16
N ALA A 152 12.10 7.20 6.92
CA ALA A 152 11.25 6.43 7.82
C ALA A 152 10.37 5.43 7.06
N SER A 153 9.72 5.86 5.96
CA SER A 153 8.85 5.00 5.15
C SER A 153 9.60 3.80 4.56
N PHE A 154 10.76 4.02 3.95
CA PHE A 154 11.54 2.92 3.38
C PHE A 154 12.20 2.05 4.46
N ALA A 155 12.63 2.64 5.59
CA ALA A 155 13.15 1.88 6.72
C ALA A 155 12.09 0.92 7.28
N LEU A 156 10.84 1.38 7.45
CA LEU A 156 9.71 0.56 7.89
C LEU A 156 9.46 -0.62 6.94
N ARG A 157 9.29 -0.34 5.63
CA ARG A 157 9.11 -1.38 4.60
C ARG A 157 10.23 -2.42 4.65
N ASN A 158 11.47 -1.96 4.68
CA ASN A 158 12.65 -2.84 4.67
C ASN A 158 12.76 -3.66 5.96
N ALA A 159 12.40 -3.08 7.11
CA ALA A 159 12.39 -3.78 8.41
C ALA A 159 11.32 -4.88 8.45
N ILE A 160 10.12 -4.60 7.92
CA ILE A 160 9.04 -5.60 7.79
C ILE A 160 9.45 -6.72 6.84
N ASN A 161 10.05 -6.41 5.68
CA ASN A 161 10.50 -7.41 4.70
C ASN A 161 11.62 -8.31 5.25
N ARG A 162 12.39 -7.84 6.24
CA ARG A 162 13.44 -8.61 6.92
C ARG A 162 12.92 -9.34 8.18
N GLY A 163 11.64 -9.19 8.53
CA GLY A 163 11.05 -9.79 9.73
C GLY A 163 11.46 -9.11 11.04
N TYR A 164 12.03 -7.91 11.02
CA TYR A 164 12.41 -7.17 12.24
C TYR A 164 11.22 -6.46 12.89
N VAL A 165 10.21 -6.13 12.11
CA VAL A 165 9.02 -5.40 12.54
C VAL A 165 7.78 -6.07 11.97
N VAL A 166 6.72 -6.14 12.78
CA VAL A 166 5.40 -6.65 12.36
C VAL A 166 4.66 -5.56 11.58
N GLY A 167 4.15 -5.93 10.41
CA GLY A 167 3.35 -5.03 9.57
C GLY A 167 2.95 -5.68 8.25
N PRO A 168 2.15 -4.98 7.41
CA PRO A 168 1.74 -5.45 6.10
C PRO A 168 2.91 -5.45 5.11
N ARG A 169 2.73 -6.09 3.96
CA ARG A 169 3.60 -5.88 2.79
C ARG A 169 3.36 -4.47 2.27
N ILE A 170 4.41 -3.67 2.13
CA ILE A 170 4.30 -2.24 1.76
C ILE A 170 4.86 -2.02 0.35
N TYR A 171 4.05 -1.39 -0.51
CA TYR A 171 4.46 -0.78 -1.77
C TYR A 171 4.53 0.74 -1.57
N ALA A 172 5.73 1.27 -1.42
CA ALA A 172 5.95 2.64 -0.99
C ALA A 172 6.26 3.59 -2.16
N ALA A 173 5.55 4.72 -2.22
CA ALA A 173 5.84 5.79 -3.17
C ALA A 173 7.04 6.66 -2.74
N GLY A 174 7.34 6.71 -1.45
CA GLY A 174 8.25 7.72 -0.90
C GLY A 174 7.63 9.11 -0.98
N LYS A 175 8.36 10.13 -1.41
CA LYS A 175 7.79 11.48 -1.57
C LYS A 175 6.84 11.56 -2.76
N ALA A 176 5.67 12.12 -2.55
CA ALA A 176 4.79 12.53 -3.64
C ALA A 176 5.46 13.61 -4.51
N ILE A 177 5.09 13.65 -5.78
CA ILE A 177 5.55 14.67 -6.73
C ILE A 177 4.45 15.72 -6.89
N ALA A 178 4.80 16.99 -6.69
CA ALA A 178 3.95 18.16 -6.80
C ALA A 178 4.61 19.25 -7.66
N THR A 179 3.87 20.26 -8.02
CA THR A 179 4.41 21.52 -8.56
C THR A 179 4.67 22.52 -7.43
N THR A 180 5.46 23.56 -7.67
CA THR A 180 5.68 24.67 -6.72
C THR A 180 4.34 25.25 -6.25
N GLY A 181 4.13 25.31 -4.94
CA GLY A 181 2.88 25.75 -4.32
C GLY A 181 1.71 24.79 -4.49
N GLY A 182 1.92 23.61 -5.08
CA GLY A 182 0.93 22.53 -5.20
C GLY A 182 0.64 21.84 -3.88
N HIS A 183 -0.38 20.99 -3.85
CA HIS A 183 -0.85 20.34 -2.62
C HIS A 183 0.26 19.56 -1.89
N GLY A 184 1.12 18.86 -2.62
CA GLY A 184 2.22 18.05 -2.07
C GLY A 184 3.54 18.85 -1.91
N ASP A 185 3.56 20.17 -2.11
CA ASP A 185 4.76 20.97 -1.85
C ASP A 185 5.01 21.05 -0.34
N PRO A 186 6.14 20.52 0.16
CA PRO A 186 6.42 20.44 1.59
C PRO A 186 6.66 21.81 2.23
N THR A 187 6.82 22.87 1.43
CA THR A 187 7.10 24.22 1.92
C THR A 187 5.85 25.12 2.05
N ASN A 188 4.68 24.58 1.72
CA ASN A 188 3.42 25.33 1.85
C ASN A 188 3.16 25.75 3.31
N GLY A 189 2.94 27.07 3.50
CA GLY A 189 2.67 27.65 4.82
C GLY A 189 3.91 27.83 5.70
N ILE A 190 5.09 27.47 5.22
CA ILE A 190 6.36 27.71 5.93
C ILE A 190 6.85 29.14 5.64
N ARG A 191 7.39 29.77 6.65
CA ARG A 191 8.00 31.10 6.60
C ARG A 191 9.13 31.15 5.57
N GLU A 192 9.25 32.24 4.80
CA GLU A 192 10.14 32.35 3.64
C GLU A 192 11.62 32.03 3.96
N ASP A 193 12.10 32.45 5.12
CA ASP A 193 13.49 32.26 5.55
C ASP A 193 13.78 30.82 6.04
N LEU A 194 12.74 29.96 6.19
CA LEU A 194 12.85 28.56 6.62
C LEU A 194 12.54 27.54 5.51
N ARG A 195 11.80 27.95 4.47
CA ARG A 195 11.24 26.99 3.49
C ARG A 195 12.25 26.50 2.45
N GLY A 196 13.35 27.23 2.21
CA GLY A 196 14.29 26.90 1.14
C GLY A 196 13.69 27.00 -0.28
N ASP A 197 14.33 26.31 -1.22
CA ASP A 197 13.89 26.18 -2.62
C ASP A 197 13.84 24.68 -2.99
N PRO A 198 12.72 24.00 -2.76
CA PRO A 198 12.62 22.55 -3.00
C PRO A 198 12.58 22.25 -4.49
N GLY A 199 13.25 21.15 -4.86
CA GLY A 199 13.32 20.65 -6.24
C GLY A 199 12.86 19.19 -6.38
N PRO A 200 13.18 18.53 -7.51
CA PRO A 200 12.79 17.16 -7.78
C PRO A 200 13.17 16.15 -6.71
N LYS A 201 14.28 16.36 -5.99
CA LYS A 201 14.68 15.53 -4.84
C LYS A 201 13.67 15.63 -3.70
N ASP A 202 13.12 16.81 -3.47
CA ASP A 202 12.18 17.11 -2.39
C ASP A 202 10.73 16.82 -2.78
N GLY A 203 10.51 16.40 -4.03
CA GLY A 203 9.19 16.11 -4.58
C GLY A 203 8.54 17.31 -5.27
N VAL A 204 9.27 18.40 -5.54
CA VAL A 204 8.74 19.57 -6.26
C VAL A 204 9.39 19.66 -7.63
N MET A 205 8.56 19.85 -8.68
CA MET A 205 9.03 19.95 -10.05
C MET A 205 8.20 20.94 -10.85
N ASN A 206 8.81 21.55 -11.86
CA ASN A 206 8.15 22.43 -12.82
C ASN A 206 8.71 22.15 -14.22
N GLY A 207 7.81 21.93 -15.17
CA GLY A 207 8.16 21.61 -16.55
C GLY A 207 8.62 20.16 -16.76
N SER A 208 8.70 19.76 -18.02
CA SER A 208 8.92 18.38 -18.44
C SER A 208 10.28 17.82 -18.02
N GLU A 209 11.33 18.63 -18.03
CA GLU A 209 12.69 18.16 -17.67
C GLU A 209 12.80 17.78 -16.20
N GLU A 210 12.19 18.61 -15.31
CA GLU A 210 12.16 18.31 -13.89
C GLU A 210 11.20 17.15 -13.58
N ALA A 211 10.14 16.97 -14.37
CA ALA A 211 9.26 15.80 -14.27
C ALA A 211 10.03 14.49 -14.48
N TYR A 212 10.83 14.40 -15.54
CA TYR A 212 11.75 13.26 -15.76
C TYR A 212 12.71 13.06 -14.59
N LYS A 213 13.30 14.15 -14.09
CA LYS A 213 14.25 14.10 -12.98
C LYS A 213 13.58 13.63 -11.69
N ALA A 214 12.36 14.08 -11.41
CA ALA A 214 11.61 13.69 -10.23
C ALA A 214 11.29 12.18 -10.22
N VAL A 215 10.82 11.61 -11.33
CA VAL A 215 10.54 10.16 -11.44
C VAL A 215 11.83 9.34 -11.29
N ARG A 216 12.92 9.76 -11.94
CA ARG A 216 14.23 9.09 -11.80
C ARG A 216 14.78 9.19 -10.39
N GLN A 217 14.50 10.29 -9.69
CA GLN A 217 14.85 10.40 -8.28
C GLN A 217 14.08 9.38 -7.44
N ARG A 218 12.76 9.20 -7.65
CA ARG A 218 11.97 8.14 -6.99
C ARG A 218 12.55 6.75 -7.23
N TYR A 219 12.96 6.46 -8.47
CA TYR A 219 13.65 5.20 -8.79
C TYR A 219 14.95 5.03 -8.00
N LYS A 220 15.78 6.08 -7.97
CA LYS A 220 17.05 6.07 -7.21
C LYS A 220 16.82 5.87 -5.71
N ASP A 221 15.73 6.45 -5.16
CA ASP A 221 15.38 6.37 -3.74
C ASP A 221 14.82 4.98 -3.36
N GLY A 222 14.38 4.19 -4.34
CA GLY A 222 13.85 2.83 -4.15
C GLY A 222 12.33 2.80 -3.98
N SER A 223 11.60 3.74 -4.57
CA SER A 223 10.14 3.71 -4.63
C SER A 223 9.65 2.49 -5.40
N ASP A 224 8.51 1.93 -4.98
CA ASP A 224 7.81 0.83 -5.66
C ASP A 224 6.75 1.35 -6.64
N VAL A 225 6.21 2.53 -6.36
CA VAL A 225 5.15 3.22 -7.12
C VAL A 225 5.44 4.72 -7.16
N VAL A 226 4.74 5.47 -8.01
CA VAL A 226 4.84 6.94 -8.08
C VAL A 226 3.51 7.57 -7.65
N LYS A 227 3.58 8.58 -6.79
CA LYS A 227 2.43 9.42 -6.40
C LYS A 227 2.59 10.85 -6.90
N LEU A 228 1.53 11.38 -7.50
CA LEU A 228 1.42 12.81 -7.86
C LEU A 228 0.28 13.47 -7.09
N THR A 229 0.35 14.80 -6.94
CA THR A 229 -0.77 15.62 -6.45
C THR A 229 -1.18 16.59 -7.56
N VAL A 230 -2.16 16.19 -8.38
CA VAL A 230 -2.50 16.90 -9.63
C VAL A 230 -3.55 18.00 -9.46
N THR A 231 -4.14 18.08 -8.25
CA THR A 231 -5.05 19.19 -7.87
C THR A 231 -4.70 19.72 -6.49
N GLY A 232 -5.31 20.85 -6.10
CA GLY A 232 -5.37 21.27 -4.71
C GLY A 232 -5.93 20.16 -3.81
N GLY A 233 -5.73 20.29 -2.49
CA GLY A 233 -6.15 19.32 -1.49
C GLY A 233 -6.87 19.94 -0.30
N VAL A 234 -7.64 19.12 0.42
CA VAL A 234 -8.44 19.57 1.57
C VAL A 234 -7.56 20.04 2.72
N LEU A 235 -6.56 19.25 3.09
CA LEU A 235 -5.74 19.49 4.27
C LEU A 235 -4.57 20.45 4.05
N SER A 236 -4.25 20.83 2.81
CA SER A 236 -3.23 21.84 2.55
C SER A 236 -3.67 23.24 2.98
N LEU A 237 -2.71 24.08 3.36
CA LEU A 237 -2.95 25.47 3.75
C LEU A 237 -3.29 26.37 2.55
N ALA A 238 -3.24 25.86 1.31
CA ALA A 238 -3.67 26.56 0.10
C ALA A 238 -5.18 26.80 0.09
N LYS A 239 -5.62 27.91 -0.54
CA LYS A 239 -7.03 28.30 -0.58
C LYS A 239 -7.90 27.33 -1.37
N SER A 240 -7.44 26.92 -2.57
CA SER A 240 -8.19 25.99 -3.43
C SER A 240 -7.92 24.54 -3.05
N GLY A 241 -8.99 23.72 -3.04
CA GLY A 241 -8.93 22.27 -2.86
C GLY A 241 -9.09 21.49 -4.17
N ASP A 242 -9.40 22.13 -5.30
CA ASP A 242 -9.84 21.45 -6.52
C ASP A 242 -9.22 21.94 -7.83
N ASN A 243 -8.52 23.07 -7.84
CA ASN A 243 -7.89 23.58 -9.06
C ASN A 243 -6.77 22.64 -9.58
N PRO A 244 -6.61 22.50 -10.92
CA PRO A 244 -5.52 21.71 -11.50
C PRO A 244 -4.16 22.35 -11.19
N GLN A 245 -3.15 21.52 -10.95
CA GLN A 245 -1.80 21.95 -10.56
C GLN A 245 -0.70 21.46 -11.49
N PHE A 246 -1.04 20.56 -12.42
CA PHE A 246 -0.13 20.08 -13.46
C PHE A 246 -0.63 20.49 -14.84
N THR A 247 0.30 20.82 -15.71
CA THR A 247 0.06 20.95 -17.16
C THR A 247 0.02 19.56 -17.82
N GLU A 248 -0.56 19.46 -19.01
CA GLU A 248 -0.58 18.21 -19.76
C GLU A 248 0.83 17.73 -20.13
N ASN A 249 1.74 18.65 -20.54
CA ASN A 249 3.13 18.31 -20.88
C ASN A 249 3.92 17.74 -19.69
N GLU A 250 3.69 18.24 -18.48
CA GLU A 250 4.31 17.73 -17.26
C GLU A 250 3.83 16.31 -16.96
N LEU A 251 2.52 16.08 -17.08
CA LEU A 251 1.94 14.74 -16.88
C LEU A 251 2.43 13.73 -17.93
N GLU A 252 2.51 14.12 -19.20
CA GLU A 252 3.05 13.29 -20.27
C GLU A 252 4.52 12.93 -19.99
N ALA A 253 5.33 13.87 -19.51
CA ALA A 253 6.72 13.63 -19.17
C ALA A 253 6.86 12.69 -17.97
N VAL A 254 6.04 12.86 -16.92
CA VAL A 254 5.99 11.92 -15.79
C VAL A 254 5.65 10.52 -16.28
N MET A 255 4.58 10.37 -17.08
CA MET A 255 4.12 9.06 -17.55
C MET A 255 5.14 8.38 -18.47
N ALA A 256 5.83 9.16 -19.33
CA ALA A 256 6.90 8.62 -20.17
C ALA A 256 8.05 8.08 -19.31
N ALA A 257 8.51 8.84 -18.30
CA ALA A 257 9.55 8.37 -17.40
C ALA A 257 9.10 7.18 -16.53
N ALA A 258 7.87 7.20 -16.01
CA ALA A 258 7.32 6.11 -15.21
C ALA A 258 7.21 4.80 -15.98
N LYS A 259 6.88 4.87 -17.27
CA LYS A 259 6.83 3.72 -18.17
C LYS A 259 8.19 3.03 -18.32
N ASP A 260 9.28 3.79 -18.41
CA ASP A 260 10.64 3.24 -18.53
C ASP A 260 11.02 2.37 -17.33
N TYR A 261 10.46 2.64 -16.16
CA TYR A 261 10.67 1.90 -14.91
C TYR A 261 9.52 0.97 -14.53
N ASN A 262 8.52 0.82 -15.41
CA ASN A 262 7.32 0.01 -15.16
C ASN A 262 6.56 0.39 -13.88
N TYR A 263 6.55 1.66 -13.52
CA TYR A 263 5.84 2.15 -12.33
C TYR A 263 4.33 2.15 -12.51
N VAL A 264 3.61 1.84 -11.43
CA VAL A 264 2.22 2.21 -11.22
C VAL A 264 2.18 3.65 -10.75
N VAL A 265 1.37 4.50 -11.40
CA VAL A 265 1.24 5.93 -11.09
C VAL A 265 -0.13 6.23 -10.50
N ALA A 266 -0.13 6.72 -9.26
CA ALA A 266 -1.32 7.15 -8.53
C ALA A 266 -1.40 8.67 -8.46
N VAL A 267 -2.60 9.26 -8.59
CA VAL A 267 -2.76 10.71 -8.51
C VAL A 267 -3.82 11.13 -7.50
N HIS A 268 -3.43 11.96 -6.53
CA HIS A 268 -4.39 12.72 -5.73
C HIS A 268 -5.12 13.72 -6.63
N ALA A 269 -6.44 13.67 -6.66
CA ALA A 269 -7.26 14.61 -7.38
C ALA A 269 -8.66 14.78 -6.78
N HIS A 270 -9.04 16.01 -6.45
CA HIS A 270 -10.41 16.36 -6.10
C HIS A 270 -11.16 16.95 -7.28
N GLY A 271 -10.57 17.91 -7.99
CA GLY A 271 -11.21 18.64 -9.08
C GLY A 271 -11.20 17.90 -10.42
N ALA A 272 -12.30 18.00 -11.18
CA ALA A 272 -12.52 17.26 -12.41
C ALA A 272 -11.49 17.58 -13.50
N GLU A 273 -11.06 18.82 -13.64
CA GLU A 273 -10.11 19.19 -14.70
C GLU A 273 -8.73 18.56 -14.50
N GLY A 274 -8.18 18.61 -13.28
CA GLY A 274 -6.91 17.94 -12.97
C GLY A 274 -6.99 16.44 -13.15
N MET A 275 -8.10 15.80 -12.74
CA MET A 275 -8.37 14.39 -13.00
C MET A 275 -8.33 14.07 -14.49
N LYS A 276 -9.06 14.85 -15.32
CA LYS A 276 -9.15 14.59 -16.76
C LYS A 276 -7.79 14.70 -17.45
N ARG A 277 -6.96 15.68 -17.08
CA ARG A 277 -5.58 15.79 -17.57
C ARG A 277 -4.76 14.54 -17.23
N ALA A 278 -4.80 14.12 -15.97
CA ALA A 278 -4.07 12.95 -15.51
C ALA A 278 -4.54 11.66 -16.21
N ILE A 279 -5.86 11.44 -16.34
CA ILE A 279 -6.42 10.28 -17.02
C ILE A 279 -6.03 10.26 -18.52
N ARG A 280 -6.04 11.43 -19.20
CA ARG A 280 -5.58 11.54 -20.60
C ARG A 280 -4.12 11.13 -20.72
N ALA A 281 -3.26 11.55 -19.80
CA ALA A 281 -1.85 11.19 -19.75
C ALA A 281 -1.62 9.69 -19.49
N GLY A 282 -2.61 8.96 -18.94
CA GLY A 282 -2.58 7.51 -18.78
C GLY A 282 -2.18 7.02 -17.40
N VAL A 283 -2.48 7.77 -16.34
CA VAL A 283 -2.25 7.33 -14.94
C VAL A 283 -3.03 6.06 -14.61
N ASP A 284 -2.49 5.24 -13.70
CA ASP A 284 -3.10 3.97 -13.33
C ASP A 284 -4.27 4.15 -12.38
N SER A 285 -4.20 5.07 -11.42
CA SER A 285 -5.30 5.33 -10.48
C SER A 285 -5.49 6.80 -10.14
N VAL A 286 -6.75 7.15 -9.86
CA VAL A 286 -7.18 8.44 -9.29
C VAL A 286 -7.66 8.18 -7.87
N GLU A 287 -7.06 8.89 -6.93
CA GLU A 287 -7.35 8.85 -5.50
C GLU A 287 -8.35 9.95 -5.14
N HIS A 288 -9.27 9.69 -4.22
CA HIS A 288 -10.34 10.58 -3.74
C HIS A 288 -11.44 10.86 -4.77
N GLY A 289 -11.12 11.44 -5.92
CA GLY A 289 -12.07 11.67 -7.02
C GLY A 289 -13.29 12.53 -6.69
N THR A 290 -13.25 13.36 -5.66
CA THR A 290 -14.40 14.00 -5.00
C THR A 290 -15.38 14.68 -5.95
N TYR A 291 -14.89 15.51 -6.89
CA TYR A 291 -15.72 16.24 -7.85
C TYR A 291 -15.66 15.63 -9.25
N MET A 292 -15.49 14.30 -9.33
CA MET A 292 -15.50 13.55 -10.58
C MET A 292 -16.82 13.78 -11.34
N ASP A 293 -16.73 14.33 -12.53
CA ASP A 293 -17.85 14.54 -13.44
C ASP A 293 -18.04 13.33 -14.38
N GLU A 294 -19.11 13.34 -15.15
CA GLU A 294 -19.42 12.23 -16.07
C GLU A 294 -18.37 12.08 -17.16
N GLU A 295 -17.74 13.17 -17.62
CA GLU A 295 -16.66 13.11 -18.62
C GLU A 295 -15.44 12.38 -18.03
N ALA A 296 -15.07 12.67 -16.79
CA ALA A 296 -13.99 11.98 -16.11
C ALA A 296 -14.30 10.48 -15.93
N MET A 297 -15.53 10.11 -15.52
CA MET A 297 -15.97 8.72 -15.42
C MET A 297 -15.87 7.99 -16.75
N LYS A 298 -16.29 8.64 -17.84
CA LYS A 298 -16.20 8.12 -19.22
C LYS A 298 -14.74 7.92 -19.63
N LEU A 299 -13.86 8.85 -19.30
CA LEU A 299 -12.42 8.75 -19.56
C LEU A 299 -11.79 7.59 -18.79
N MET A 300 -12.07 7.47 -17.49
CA MET A 300 -11.57 6.36 -16.66
C MET A 300 -11.98 5.01 -17.22
N LYS A 301 -13.26 4.83 -17.54
CA LYS A 301 -13.76 3.59 -18.12
C LYS A 301 -13.08 3.25 -19.46
N ARG A 302 -12.87 4.23 -20.33
CA ARG A 302 -12.20 4.05 -21.63
C ARG A 302 -10.71 3.72 -21.50
N LYS A 303 -10.03 4.36 -20.55
CA LYS A 303 -8.58 4.20 -20.32
C LYS A 303 -8.25 3.03 -19.40
N GLY A 304 -9.23 2.49 -18.66
CA GLY A 304 -9.02 1.46 -17.67
C GLY A 304 -8.43 1.99 -16.36
N THR A 305 -8.44 3.31 -16.12
CA THR A 305 -7.93 3.94 -14.91
C THR A 305 -8.78 3.55 -13.71
N TRP A 306 -8.14 3.17 -12.61
CA TRP A 306 -8.78 2.79 -11.37
C TRP A 306 -9.23 4.00 -10.54
N TYR A 307 -10.31 3.84 -9.81
CA TYR A 307 -10.76 4.79 -8.79
C TYR A 307 -10.52 4.21 -7.40
N VAL A 308 -9.80 4.93 -6.55
CA VAL A 308 -9.54 4.62 -5.14
C VAL A 308 -10.23 5.70 -4.29
N PRO A 309 -11.41 5.42 -3.72
CA PRO A 309 -12.32 6.46 -3.25
C PRO A 309 -11.93 7.14 -1.94
N THR A 310 -11.38 6.42 -0.98
CA THR A 310 -10.99 6.95 0.35
C THR A 310 -12.11 7.69 1.08
N ILE A 311 -13.30 7.11 1.10
CA ILE A 311 -14.49 7.72 1.71
C ILE A 311 -14.23 7.95 3.21
N SER A 312 -13.55 7.01 3.86
CA SER A 312 -13.18 7.07 5.28
C SER A 312 -12.47 8.36 5.66
N ALA A 313 -11.52 8.81 4.83
CA ALA A 313 -10.80 10.05 5.09
C ALA A 313 -11.72 11.28 4.92
N GLY A 314 -12.59 11.25 3.91
CA GLY A 314 -13.57 12.32 3.68
C GLY A 314 -14.54 12.47 4.86
N GLU A 315 -15.11 11.38 5.34
CA GLU A 315 -16.02 11.37 6.50
C GLU A 315 -15.28 11.80 7.79
N TRP A 316 -14.05 11.32 8.01
CA TRP A 316 -13.25 11.68 9.17
C TRP A 316 -12.94 13.19 9.25
N VAL A 317 -12.47 13.80 8.15
CA VAL A 317 -12.17 15.23 8.16
C VAL A 317 -13.44 16.10 8.21
N ALA A 318 -14.57 15.63 7.66
CA ALA A 318 -15.86 16.29 7.80
C ALA A 318 -16.32 16.30 9.26
N GLU A 319 -16.14 15.20 9.99
CA GLU A 319 -16.41 15.12 11.42
C GLU A 319 -15.51 16.08 12.21
N LEU A 320 -14.18 16.08 11.94
CA LEU A 320 -13.25 17.00 12.60
C LEU A 320 -13.60 18.48 12.34
N ALA A 321 -14.14 18.80 11.17
CA ALA A 321 -14.54 20.17 10.84
C ALA A 321 -15.71 20.70 11.69
N THR A 322 -16.51 19.82 12.29
CA THR A 322 -17.57 20.20 13.24
C THR A 322 -17.04 20.65 14.59
N GLN A 323 -15.78 20.27 14.92
CA GLN A 323 -15.16 20.52 16.21
C GLN A 323 -14.28 21.77 16.13
N GLU A 324 -14.54 22.76 16.99
CA GLU A 324 -13.76 24.00 17.02
C GLU A 324 -12.31 23.75 17.41
N GLY A 325 -11.36 24.41 16.74
CA GLY A 325 -9.92 24.32 17.02
C GLY A 325 -9.24 23.05 16.54
N LYS A 326 -9.98 22.06 15.97
CA LYS A 326 -9.37 20.82 15.46
C LYS A 326 -8.67 21.00 14.10
N LEU A 327 -9.19 21.86 13.24
CA LEU A 327 -8.60 22.14 11.93
C LEU A 327 -8.31 23.64 11.76
N PRO A 328 -7.25 24.00 11.01
CA PRO A 328 -6.98 25.40 10.66
C PRO A 328 -8.17 26.07 9.95
N ALA A 329 -8.34 27.37 10.15
CA ALA A 329 -9.49 28.12 9.61
C ALA A 329 -9.64 28.01 8.08
N VAL A 330 -8.52 27.93 7.34
CA VAL A 330 -8.53 27.76 5.87
C VAL A 330 -8.91 26.33 5.44
N VAL A 331 -8.64 25.32 6.28
CA VAL A 331 -8.93 23.89 6.01
C VAL A 331 -10.39 23.55 6.33
N ARG A 332 -10.92 24.07 7.45
CA ARG A 332 -12.22 23.71 8.00
C ARG A 332 -13.39 23.73 6.99
N PRO A 333 -13.60 24.80 6.18
CA PRO A 333 -14.72 24.82 5.21
C PRO A 333 -14.54 23.79 4.09
N LYS A 334 -13.31 23.50 3.64
CA LYS A 334 -13.03 22.46 2.65
C LYS A 334 -13.33 21.08 3.22
N ALA A 335 -12.91 20.81 4.45
CA ALA A 335 -13.15 19.56 5.15
C ALA A 335 -14.65 19.28 5.40
N ALA A 336 -15.41 20.30 5.80
CA ALA A 336 -16.86 20.17 6.02
C ALA A 336 -17.65 19.77 4.77
N ALA A 337 -17.17 20.12 3.58
CA ALA A 337 -17.86 19.87 2.31
C ALA A 337 -17.54 18.49 1.71
N ILE A 338 -16.46 17.82 2.14
CA ILE A 338 -15.90 16.70 1.39
C ILE A 338 -16.61 15.37 1.62
N GLY A 339 -16.99 15.02 2.86
CA GLY A 339 -17.56 13.71 3.21
C GLY A 339 -18.79 13.35 2.38
N PRO A 340 -19.90 14.13 2.45
CA PRO A 340 -21.09 13.82 1.65
C PRO A 340 -20.82 13.83 0.14
N GLN A 341 -19.90 14.67 -0.34
CA GLN A 341 -19.61 14.79 -1.76
C GLN A 341 -18.85 13.57 -2.29
N ILE A 342 -17.86 13.05 -1.55
CA ILE A 342 -17.05 11.91 -1.97
C ILE A 342 -17.90 10.64 -2.02
N SER A 343 -18.75 10.40 -1.01
CA SER A 343 -19.70 9.28 -0.95
C SER A 343 -20.69 9.31 -2.11
N ALA A 344 -21.28 10.47 -2.41
CA ALA A 344 -22.21 10.63 -3.54
C ALA A 344 -21.53 10.39 -4.88
N THR A 345 -20.29 10.87 -5.05
CA THR A 345 -19.50 10.67 -6.28
C THR A 345 -19.11 9.20 -6.45
N PHE A 346 -18.69 8.53 -5.38
CA PHE A 346 -18.40 7.11 -5.40
C PHE A 346 -19.58 6.28 -5.90
N GLY A 347 -20.76 6.49 -5.32
CA GLY A 347 -21.97 5.77 -5.76
C GLY A 347 -22.33 6.01 -7.24
N ARG A 348 -22.10 7.22 -7.78
CA ARG A 348 -22.27 7.51 -9.22
C ARG A 348 -21.23 6.78 -10.07
N ALA A 349 -19.94 6.86 -9.69
CA ALA A 349 -18.84 6.25 -10.42
C ALA A 349 -18.98 4.72 -10.47
N TYR A 350 -19.37 4.08 -9.36
CA TYR A 350 -19.65 2.66 -9.31
C TYR A 350 -20.77 2.27 -10.29
N ARG A 351 -21.92 2.95 -10.22
CA ARG A 351 -23.05 2.69 -11.14
C ARG A 351 -22.71 2.95 -12.61
N TYR A 352 -21.78 3.88 -12.88
CA TYR A 352 -21.29 4.16 -14.22
C TYR A 352 -20.38 3.03 -14.76
N GLY A 353 -19.85 2.19 -13.88
CA GLY A 353 -18.96 1.07 -14.21
C GLY A 353 -17.48 1.47 -14.29
N VAL A 354 -17.05 2.44 -13.49
CA VAL A 354 -15.63 2.74 -13.27
C VAL A 354 -15.03 1.60 -12.46
N LYS A 355 -13.80 1.19 -12.78
CA LYS A 355 -13.05 0.19 -11.99
C LYS A 355 -12.73 0.75 -10.61
N ILE A 356 -13.04 0.00 -9.55
CA ILE A 356 -12.82 0.40 -8.16
C ILE A 356 -11.77 -0.50 -7.53
N ALA A 357 -10.76 0.10 -6.90
CA ALA A 357 -9.86 -0.56 -5.96
C ALA A 357 -10.01 0.10 -4.57
N PHE A 358 -9.93 -0.72 -3.53
CA PHE A 358 -10.10 -0.29 -2.15
C PHE A 358 -8.94 0.61 -1.70
N GLY A 359 -9.23 1.66 -0.95
CA GLY A 359 -8.24 2.50 -0.29
C GLY A 359 -8.89 3.47 0.66
N THR A 360 -8.22 3.75 1.79
CA THR A 360 -8.81 4.45 2.95
C THR A 360 -8.23 5.83 3.19
N ASP A 361 -7.01 6.10 2.72
CA ASP A 361 -6.19 7.24 3.14
C ASP A 361 -5.96 7.23 4.67
N ALA A 362 -5.76 5.99 5.23
CA ALA A 362 -5.38 5.87 6.65
C ALA A 362 -4.04 6.56 6.89
N GLY A 363 -3.99 7.35 7.95
CA GLY A 363 -3.04 8.42 8.20
C GLY A 363 -3.77 9.76 8.26
N VAL A 364 -4.72 10.00 7.38
CA VAL A 364 -5.76 11.04 7.55
C VAL A 364 -6.82 10.54 8.54
N SER A 365 -7.35 9.35 8.36
CA SER A 365 -8.15 8.64 9.37
C SER A 365 -7.28 7.72 10.24
N PRO A 366 -7.74 7.26 11.41
CA PRO A 366 -6.95 6.39 12.30
C PRO A 366 -6.57 5.06 11.66
N HIS A 367 -5.30 4.66 11.81
CA HIS A 367 -4.83 3.32 11.44
C HIS A 367 -5.52 2.23 12.27
N GLY A 368 -5.89 1.14 11.61
CA GLY A 368 -6.66 0.04 12.22
C GLY A 368 -8.18 0.20 12.07
N ALA A 369 -8.66 1.37 11.61
CA ALA A 369 -10.05 1.60 11.26
C ALA A 369 -10.34 1.42 9.75
N ASN A 370 -9.38 0.88 9.00
CA ASN A 370 -9.44 0.72 7.54
C ASN A 370 -10.70 -0.05 7.08
N GLY A 371 -11.19 -1.02 7.88
CA GLY A 371 -12.40 -1.80 7.58
C GLY A 371 -13.67 -0.98 7.43
N LYS A 372 -13.74 0.25 7.96
CA LYS A 372 -14.89 1.15 7.80
C LYS A 372 -15.16 1.53 6.35
N GLU A 373 -14.14 1.55 5.51
CA GLU A 373 -14.30 1.84 4.08
C GLU A 373 -15.27 0.85 3.42
N PHE A 374 -15.28 -0.44 3.80
CA PHE A 374 -16.26 -1.41 3.31
C PHE A 374 -17.69 -0.96 3.60
N THR A 375 -17.95 -0.54 4.84
CA THR A 375 -19.25 -0.06 5.27
C THR A 375 -19.69 1.16 4.47
N PHE A 376 -18.81 2.14 4.26
CA PHE A 376 -19.10 3.33 3.47
C PHE A 376 -19.35 2.99 1.98
N MET A 377 -18.55 2.11 1.39
CA MET A 377 -18.74 1.68 -0.01
C MET A 377 -20.10 0.99 -0.20
N VAL A 378 -20.50 0.11 0.72
CA VAL A 378 -21.78 -0.59 0.67
C VAL A 378 -22.94 0.38 0.92
N ALA A 379 -22.82 1.30 1.87
CA ALA A 379 -23.83 2.34 2.12
C ALA A 379 -24.04 3.26 0.89
N ALA A 380 -23.00 3.47 0.07
CA ALA A 380 -23.10 4.23 -1.18
C ALA A 380 -23.61 3.41 -2.38
N GLY A 381 -23.99 2.13 -2.17
CA GLY A 381 -24.67 1.29 -3.14
C GLY A 381 -23.83 0.24 -3.85
N MET A 382 -22.62 -0.06 -3.36
CA MET A 382 -21.81 -1.16 -3.85
C MET A 382 -22.22 -2.47 -3.18
N PRO A 383 -22.44 -3.59 -3.89
CA PRO A 383 -22.72 -4.87 -3.25
C PRO A 383 -21.56 -5.35 -2.37
N PRO A 384 -21.81 -6.03 -1.24
CA PRO A 384 -20.76 -6.52 -0.33
C PRO A 384 -19.66 -7.33 -1.03
N MET A 385 -20.01 -8.26 -1.91
CA MET A 385 -19.05 -9.05 -2.68
C MET A 385 -18.13 -8.14 -3.52
N ALA A 386 -18.68 -7.12 -4.18
CA ALA A 386 -17.88 -6.19 -4.99
C ALA A 386 -16.94 -5.33 -4.12
N ALA A 387 -17.37 -4.97 -2.89
CA ALA A 387 -16.52 -4.29 -1.92
C ALA A 387 -15.34 -5.19 -1.49
N ILE A 388 -15.58 -6.48 -1.20
CA ILE A 388 -14.51 -7.44 -0.88
C ILE A 388 -13.57 -7.63 -2.10
N GLN A 389 -14.11 -7.74 -3.30
CA GLN A 389 -13.32 -7.84 -4.54
C GLN A 389 -12.43 -6.61 -4.75
N SER A 390 -12.91 -5.41 -4.38
CA SER A 390 -12.12 -4.18 -4.50
C SER A 390 -10.86 -4.18 -3.63
N ALA A 391 -10.91 -4.84 -2.45
CA ALA A 391 -9.80 -4.98 -1.50
C ALA A 391 -8.96 -6.26 -1.71
N THR A 392 -9.23 -7.02 -2.75
CA THR A 392 -8.56 -8.28 -3.03
C THR A 392 -8.09 -8.34 -4.49
N VAL A 393 -8.85 -8.97 -5.39
CA VAL A 393 -8.45 -9.17 -6.78
C VAL A 393 -8.26 -7.86 -7.55
N ASN A 394 -9.10 -6.84 -7.30
CA ASN A 394 -8.98 -5.55 -7.98
C ASN A 394 -7.73 -4.77 -7.52
N ALA A 395 -7.47 -4.77 -6.21
CA ALA A 395 -6.27 -4.14 -5.66
C ALA A 395 -4.99 -4.83 -6.16
N ALA A 396 -5.00 -6.17 -6.26
CA ALA A 396 -3.90 -6.94 -6.83
C ALA A 396 -3.69 -6.62 -8.32
N GLU A 397 -4.76 -6.45 -9.10
CA GLU A 397 -4.67 -6.03 -10.51
C GLU A 397 -4.07 -4.62 -10.64
N LEU A 398 -4.53 -3.66 -9.82
CA LEU A 398 -3.97 -2.30 -9.81
C LEU A 398 -2.47 -2.29 -9.49
N LEU A 399 -2.02 -3.08 -8.52
CA LEU A 399 -0.60 -3.21 -8.17
C LEU A 399 0.21 -4.08 -9.13
N ARG A 400 -0.44 -4.75 -10.09
CA ARG A 400 0.18 -5.70 -11.02
C ARG A 400 0.85 -6.89 -10.31
N VAL A 401 0.18 -7.41 -9.26
CA VAL A 401 0.64 -8.55 -8.43
C VAL A 401 -0.40 -9.69 -8.38
N SER A 402 -1.28 -9.74 -9.35
CA SER A 402 -2.38 -10.72 -9.44
C SER A 402 -1.92 -12.18 -9.53
N ASP A 403 -0.65 -12.41 -9.83
CA ASP A 403 -0.08 -13.77 -9.90
C ASP A 403 0.30 -14.32 -8.52
N GLU A 404 0.35 -13.47 -7.49
CA GLU A 404 0.84 -13.84 -6.16
C GLU A 404 -0.10 -13.48 -5.01
N LEU A 405 -0.97 -12.46 -5.19
CA LEU A 405 -1.81 -11.86 -4.15
C LEU A 405 -3.27 -11.73 -4.59
N GLY A 406 -4.15 -11.47 -3.63
CA GLY A 406 -5.55 -11.11 -3.85
C GLY A 406 -6.52 -12.28 -3.96
N ARG A 407 -6.07 -13.55 -3.85
CA ARG A 407 -6.95 -14.73 -3.84
C ARG A 407 -6.39 -15.88 -3.02
N ILE A 408 -7.25 -16.80 -2.62
CA ILE A 408 -6.88 -18.05 -1.97
C ILE A 408 -6.85 -19.14 -3.05
N ALA A 409 -5.66 -19.44 -3.57
CA ALA A 409 -5.44 -20.46 -4.60
C ALA A 409 -4.02 -21.02 -4.53
N ALA A 410 -3.79 -22.21 -5.08
CA ALA A 410 -2.46 -22.80 -5.15
C ALA A 410 -1.44 -21.88 -5.84
N GLY A 411 -0.25 -21.73 -5.26
CA GLY A 411 0.82 -20.84 -5.71
C GLY A 411 0.82 -19.46 -5.08
N TYR A 412 -0.30 -18.99 -4.50
CA TYR A 412 -0.43 -17.67 -3.90
C TYR A 412 0.18 -17.60 -2.50
N HIS A 413 0.55 -16.41 -2.06
CA HIS A 413 0.91 -16.18 -0.68
C HIS A 413 -0.25 -16.55 0.25
N ALA A 414 0.06 -17.18 1.38
CA ALA A 414 -0.92 -17.46 2.41
C ALA A 414 -1.23 -16.21 3.23
N ASP A 415 -1.87 -15.24 2.56
CA ASP A 415 -2.42 -14.02 3.14
C ASP A 415 -3.92 -14.24 3.29
N ILE A 416 -4.38 -14.41 4.54
CA ILE A 416 -5.72 -14.92 4.85
C ILE A 416 -6.29 -14.14 6.02
N VAL A 417 -7.56 -13.75 5.91
CA VAL A 417 -8.35 -13.18 7.01
C VAL A 417 -9.61 -13.99 7.25
N ALA A 418 -10.14 -13.96 8.47
CA ALA A 418 -11.42 -14.53 8.77
C ALA A 418 -12.21 -13.67 9.76
N VAL A 419 -13.53 -13.76 9.66
CA VAL A 419 -14.49 -13.12 10.55
C VAL A 419 -15.53 -14.13 11.01
N ARG A 420 -16.04 -13.96 12.24
CA ARG A 420 -17.27 -14.62 12.67
C ARG A 420 -18.45 -13.87 12.09
N GLY A 421 -19.34 -14.60 11.40
CA GLY A 421 -20.48 -14.03 10.70
C GLY A 421 -20.35 -14.03 9.18
N ASP A 422 -21.36 -13.49 8.52
CA ASP A 422 -21.46 -13.46 7.06
C ASP A 422 -21.28 -12.01 6.55
N PRO A 423 -20.11 -11.67 5.98
CA PRO A 423 -19.84 -10.32 5.48
C PRO A 423 -20.67 -9.96 4.24
N LEU A 424 -21.32 -10.94 3.60
CA LEU A 424 -22.24 -10.67 2.49
C LEU A 424 -23.62 -10.25 2.97
N ALA A 425 -24.01 -10.66 4.19
CA ALA A 425 -25.24 -10.21 4.85
C ALA A 425 -25.03 -8.91 5.64
N ASP A 426 -23.91 -8.79 6.35
CA ASP A 426 -23.52 -7.61 7.11
C ASP A 426 -22.02 -7.31 6.90
N ILE A 427 -21.75 -6.34 6.03
CA ILE A 427 -20.39 -5.96 5.70
C ILE A 427 -19.61 -5.36 6.89
N SER A 428 -20.32 -4.84 7.91
CA SER A 428 -19.69 -4.20 9.08
C SER A 428 -18.85 -5.16 9.92
N VAL A 429 -19.06 -6.47 9.81
CA VAL A 429 -18.21 -7.47 10.48
C VAL A 429 -16.75 -7.37 10.04
N LEU A 430 -16.47 -6.79 8.85
CA LEU A 430 -15.10 -6.55 8.37
C LEU A 430 -14.39 -5.38 9.06
N GLU A 431 -15.09 -4.60 9.88
CA GLU A 431 -14.48 -3.56 10.70
C GLU A 431 -13.62 -4.15 11.84
N SER A 432 -13.82 -5.43 12.18
CA SER A 432 -13.07 -6.12 13.22
C SER A 432 -12.86 -7.60 12.88
N VAL A 433 -11.84 -7.91 12.08
CA VAL A 433 -11.50 -9.29 11.73
C VAL A 433 -11.01 -10.07 12.97
N ASP A 434 -11.32 -11.37 13.02
CA ASP A 434 -10.95 -12.26 14.13
C ASP A 434 -9.61 -12.98 13.92
N PHE A 435 -9.26 -13.23 12.65
CA PHE A 435 -8.05 -13.94 12.27
C PHE A 435 -7.30 -13.20 11.16
N VAL A 436 -5.97 -13.12 11.28
CA VAL A 436 -5.07 -12.55 10.27
C VAL A 436 -3.83 -13.41 10.13
N MET A 437 -3.59 -13.89 8.91
CA MET A 437 -2.35 -14.56 8.49
C MET A 437 -1.73 -13.77 7.32
N LYS A 438 -0.42 -13.60 7.34
CA LYS A 438 0.35 -13.02 6.24
C LYS A 438 1.56 -13.91 5.95
N GLY A 439 1.70 -14.38 4.71
CA GLY A 439 2.80 -15.23 4.31
C GLY A 439 2.89 -16.53 5.13
N GLY A 440 1.77 -17.10 5.58
CA GLY A 440 1.70 -18.31 6.40
C GLY A 440 1.94 -18.10 7.89
N GLU A 441 2.26 -16.90 8.35
CA GLU A 441 2.44 -16.56 9.76
C GLU A 441 1.16 -15.91 10.31
N VAL A 442 0.72 -16.37 11.49
CA VAL A 442 -0.48 -15.86 12.18
C VAL A 442 -0.12 -14.65 13.03
N PHE A 443 -0.78 -13.51 12.79
CA PHE A 443 -0.59 -12.26 13.52
C PHE A 443 -1.76 -11.92 14.44
N LYS A 444 -2.93 -12.48 14.20
CA LYS A 444 -4.13 -12.31 15.04
C LYS A 444 -4.97 -13.58 15.01
N GLN A 445 -5.41 -14.00 16.19
CA GLN A 445 -6.37 -15.10 16.36
C GLN A 445 -7.15 -14.87 17.66
N ARG A 446 -8.48 -14.72 17.56
CA ARG A 446 -9.40 -14.51 18.69
C ARG A 446 -10.40 -15.65 18.82
#